data_88684dde6eb5436106fcfab4fabf674c
#
_entry.id   88684dde6eb5436106fcfab4fabf674c
#
_cell.length_a   1.000
_cell.length_b   1.000
_cell.length_c   1.000
_cell.angle_alpha   90.00
_cell.angle_beta   90.00
_cell.angle_gamma   90.00
#
_symmetry.space_group_name_H-M   'P 1'
#
loop_
_entity.id
_entity.type
_entity.pdbx_description
1 polymer ?
#
loop_
_entity_poly.entity_id
_entity_poly.type
_entity_poly.pdbx_seq_one_letter_code
_entity_poly.pdbx_strand_id
1 'polypeptide(L)'
;MNYGKKGVRAKQKALNSKSQKWGRKIALTCVKVMLAAIVGVGICGVAAGIGVFRGILSSTPTIRLSDVVASGEATIVYDREGNEIDQYVSTNSNRLSVGMDEIPDYMGKAFVAIEDERFYQHNGIDFKSIIRAGYQFFKTGGEEAQGASTITQQLLKNTIFTDWTSEGNNKIKKIKRKIQEQYLALEITKYYSKDEILLRYMNAINLGQNTLGVESASLRYFGKHCSELTISECAVIASITQNPSKYNPIRHPEENVKRREKCLTKMLELDFITQAQYDEAMADTDAVYERIGLYDIDYQEANATTGSYFSDAVYEQVKQDLILSGYNETMAETLLTSGGLRVESTLDPKIQDILNEEYADASNYPENVKWYLNYALTIISPDGTKNNFSKENMMTWFKQNQNKKFNLIFSSQDDAYAAVDTYRSAMLAQLGVEDNADNYEETISMTPQPQSAMVIEEQNTGYVVAMIGGRGAKEGRRTLNRATSAKRLPGSTFKVVASYAPALDSAGKTLATVYNDAPFNYADGTPVRNWYKTGYRGIQNIRSAIRDSLNIIAAVSYTHLRAH
;
A
#
# COMPACT_ATOMS: atom_id res chain seq x y z
N MET A 1 -57.60 50.28 -34.68
CA MET A 1 -56.47 50.55 -35.63
C MET A 1 -57.01 51.20 -36.88
N ASN A 2 -56.44 52.34 -37.34
CA ASN A 2 -56.96 53.05 -38.50
C ASN A 2 -56.31 52.50 -39.79
N TYR A 3 -57.10 51.63 -40.49
CA TYR A 3 -56.65 50.97 -41.71
C TYR A 3 -56.97 51.74 -43.01
N GLY A 4 -57.34 53.06 -42.93
CA GLY A 4 -57.55 53.88 -44.05
C GLY A 4 -56.26 54.22 -44.85
N LYS A 5 -56.39 54.53 -46.17
CA LYS A 5 -55.24 54.80 -47.05
C LYS A 5 -54.21 55.82 -46.49
N LYS A 6 -54.65 56.80 -45.69
CA LYS A 6 -53.75 57.70 -44.96
C LYS A 6 -52.94 57.05 -43.84
N GLY A 7 -53.57 56.14 -43.05
CA GLY A 7 -52.91 55.39 -41.96
C GLY A 7 -51.86 54.38 -42.49
N VAL A 8 -52.19 53.70 -43.60
CA VAL A 8 -51.25 52.76 -44.26
C VAL A 8 -50.06 53.54 -44.86
N ARG A 9 -50.27 54.69 -45.49
CA ARG A 9 -49.17 55.57 -46.03
C ARG A 9 -48.29 56.13 -44.90
N ALA A 10 -48.87 56.57 -43.78
CA ALA A 10 -48.10 57.01 -42.61
C ALA A 10 -47.23 55.93 -42.03
N LYS A 11 -47.78 54.71 -41.91
CA LYS A 11 -47.04 53.51 -41.37
C LYS A 11 -45.95 53.05 -42.34
N GLN A 12 -46.21 53.12 -43.68
CA GLN A 12 -45.19 52.84 -44.71
C GLN A 12 -44.05 53.88 -44.68
N LYS A 13 -44.39 55.14 -44.47
CA LYS A 13 -43.39 56.22 -44.38
C LYS A 13 -42.56 56.12 -43.11
N ALA A 14 -43.17 55.73 -41.99
CA ALA A 14 -42.46 55.46 -40.75
C ALA A 14 -41.54 54.21 -40.86
N LEU A 15 -42.02 53.12 -41.45
CA LEU A 15 -41.24 51.91 -41.71
C LEU A 15 -40.05 52.13 -42.68
N ASN A 16 -40.15 53.10 -43.58
CA ASN A 16 -39.14 53.46 -44.56
C ASN A 16 -38.24 54.62 -44.12
N SER A 17 -38.43 55.19 -42.93
CA SER A 17 -37.57 56.26 -42.41
C SER A 17 -36.11 55.79 -42.29
N LYS A 18 -35.17 56.67 -42.58
CA LYS A 18 -33.72 56.35 -42.48
C LYS A 18 -33.33 55.87 -41.08
N SER A 19 -33.94 56.42 -40.03
CA SER A 19 -33.67 56.02 -38.62
C SER A 19 -34.15 54.61 -38.32
N GLN A 20 -35.35 54.17 -38.80
CA GLN A 20 -35.82 52.79 -38.58
C GLN A 20 -35.03 51.74 -39.40
N LYS A 21 -34.61 52.12 -40.65
CA LYS A 21 -33.72 51.26 -41.43
C LYS A 21 -32.36 51.08 -40.74
N TRP A 22 -31.85 52.13 -40.12
CA TRP A 22 -30.61 52.14 -39.40
C TRP A 22 -30.73 51.35 -38.09
N GLY A 23 -31.80 51.54 -37.30
CA GLY A 23 -32.10 50.80 -36.10
C GLY A 23 -32.22 49.26 -36.35
N ARG A 24 -32.90 48.87 -37.46
CA ARG A 24 -32.93 47.44 -37.84
C ARG A 24 -31.57 46.88 -38.25
N LYS A 25 -30.75 47.68 -38.96
CA LYS A 25 -29.37 47.24 -39.29
C LYS A 25 -28.52 47.05 -38.03
N ILE A 26 -28.61 47.99 -37.09
CA ILE A 26 -27.88 47.90 -35.81
C ILE A 26 -28.38 46.68 -35.02
N ALA A 27 -29.70 46.47 -34.86
CA ALA A 27 -30.27 45.34 -34.17
C ALA A 27 -29.84 43.99 -34.79
N LEU A 28 -29.88 43.87 -36.14
CA LEU A 28 -29.39 42.69 -36.85
C LEU A 28 -27.89 42.48 -36.69
N THR A 29 -27.09 43.53 -36.63
CA THR A 29 -25.66 43.44 -36.39
C THR A 29 -25.39 43.00 -34.95
N CYS A 30 -26.10 43.55 -33.97
CA CYS A 30 -26.02 43.11 -32.57
C CYS A 30 -26.38 41.62 -32.40
N VAL A 31 -27.45 41.14 -33.04
CA VAL A 31 -27.83 39.74 -33.05
C VAL A 31 -26.74 38.86 -33.68
N LYS A 32 -26.16 39.29 -34.80
CA LYS A 32 -25.05 38.54 -35.43
C LYS A 32 -23.82 38.50 -34.55
N VAL A 33 -23.46 39.60 -33.89
CA VAL A 33 -22.33 39.67 -32.96
C VAL A 33 -22.59 38.78 -31.73
N MET A 34 -23.81 38.80 -31.19
CA MET A 34 -24.20 37.96 -30.07
C MET A 34 -24.15 36.47 -30.44
N LEU A 35 -24.66 36.07 -31.60
CA LEU A 35 -24.55 34.72 -32.11
C LEU A 35 -23.10 34.29 -32.33
N ALA A 36 -22.27 35.16 -32.92
CA ALA A 36 -20.84 34.87 -33.09
C ALA A 36 -20.11 34.72 -31.73
N ALA A 37 -20.46 35.54 -30.74
CA ALA A 37 -19.94 35.44 -29.39
C ALA A 37 -20.34 34.12 -28.71
N ILE A 38 -21.62 33.71 -28.85
CA ILE A 38 -22.10 32.40 -28.29
C ILE A 38 -21.35 31.24 -28.96
N VAL A 39 -21.18 31.26 -30.27
CA VAL A 39 -20.41 30.26 -31.01
C VAL A 39 -18.93 30.28 -30.57
N GLY A 40 -18.34 31.44 -30.43
CA GLY A 40 -16.95 31.61 -29.94
C GLY A 40 -16.77 31.05 -28.54
N VAL A 41 -17.67 31.38 -27.61
CA VAL A 41 -17.67 30.80 -26.23
C VAL A 41 -17.85 29.29 -26.27
N GLY A 42 -18.72 28.78 -27.14
CA GLY A 42 -18.90 27.33 -27.33
C GLY A 42 -17.63 26.64 -27.82
N ILE A 43 -16.94 27.20 -28.81
CA ILE A 43 -15.67 26.67 -29.33
C ILE A 43 -14.57 26.69 -28.23
N CYS A 44 -14.44 27.82 -27.52
CA CYS A 44 -13.49 27.93 -26.41
C CYS A 44 -13.80 26.93 -25.29
N GLY A 45 -15.09 26.73 -24.96
CA GLY A 45 -15.53 25.75 -23.99
C GLY A 45 -15.16 24.32 -24.40
N VAL A 46 -15.37 23.95 -25.66
CA VAL A 46 -14.98 22.62 -26.19
C VAL A 46 -13.46 22.47 -26.18
N ALA A 47 -12.71 23.48 -26.62
CA ALA A 47 -11.24 23.45 -26.63
C ALA A 47 -10.67 23.31 -25.19
N ALA A 48 -11.21 24.04 -24.23
CA ALA A 48 -10.86 23.91 -22.82
C ALA A 48 -11.20 22.51 -22.27
N GLY A 49 -12.38 21.97 -22.61
CA GLY A 49 -12.79 20.62 -22.26
C GLY A 49 -11.83 19.55 -22.79
N ILE A 50 -11.41 19.66 -24.05
CA ILE A 50 -10.41 18.76 -24.66
C ILE A 50 -9.05 18.90 -23.96
N GLY A 51 -8.64 20.13 -23.61
CA GLY A 51 -7.39 20.37 -22.88
C GLY A 51 -7.39 19.72 -21.49
N VAL A 52 -8.46 19.88 -20.72
CA VAL A 52 -8.65 19.23 -19.42
C VAL A 52 -8.67 17.71 -19.56
N PHE A 53 -9.40 17.18 -20.53
CA PHE A 53 -9.48 15.74 -20.78
C PHE A 53 -8.08 15.17 -21.11
N ARG A 54 -7.33 15.81 -22.01
CA ARG A 54 -5.94 15.39 -22.31
C ARG A 54 -5.04 15.50 -21.09
N GLY A 55 -5.17 16.54 -20.27
CA GLY A 55 -4.42 16.69 -19.02
C GLY A 55 -4.74 15.58 -18.01
N ILE A 56 -5.98 15.12 -17.93
CA ILE A 56 -6.37 13.98 -17.11
C ILE A 56 -5.74 12.70 -17.65
N LEU A 57 -5.81 12.46 -18.96
CA LEU A 57 -5.23 11.26 -19.57
C LEU A 57 -3.70 11.21 -19.43
N SER A 58 -3.01 12.33 -19.59
CA SER A 58 -1.54 12.39 -19.43
C SER A 58 -1.08 12.13 -18.00
N SER A 59 -1.98 12.26 -17.02
CA SER A 59 -1.74 11.93 -15.62
C SER A 59 -2.26 10.53 -15.23
N THR A 60 -2.68 9.73 -16.21
CA THR A 60 -3.11 8.34 -15.98
C THR A 60 -1.88 7.48 -15.74
N PRO A 61 -1.89 6.59 -14.73
CA PRO A 61 -0.81 5.67 -14.50
C PRO A 61 -0.50 4.87 -15.77
N THR A 62 0.77 4.69 -16.08
CA THR A 62 1.20 3.80 -17.17
C THR A 62 1.01 2.37 -16.67
N ILE A 63 0.00 1.67 -17.17
CA ILE A 63 -0.27 0.28 -16.78
C ILE A 63 0.61 -0.63 -17.63
N ARG A 64 1.43 -1.45 -16.98
CA ARG A 64 1.95 -2.68 -17.59
C ARG A 64 0.90 -3.77 -17.38
N LEU A 65 0.88 -4.77 -18.27
CA LEU A 65 -0.05 -5.91 -18.17
C LEU A 65 0.02 -6.62 -16.80
N SER A 66 1.23 -6.66 -16.21
CA SER A 66 1.45 -7.16 -14.85
C SER A 66 0.75 -6.38 -13.75
N ASP A 67 0.39 -5.12 -13.97
CA ASP A 67 -0.12 -4.23 -12.92
C ASP A 67 -1.61 -4.47 -12.60
N VAL A 68 -2.34 -5.07 -13.54
CA VAL A 68 -3.74 -5.49 -13.36
C VAL A 68 -3.83 -6.86 -12.69
N VAL A 69 -2.66 -7.44 -12.43
CA VAL A 69 -2.52 -8.75 -11.80
C VAL A 69 -2.56 -8.58 -10.28
N ALA A 70 -3.72 -8.66 -9.69
CA ALA A 70 -3.82 -9.31 -8.40
C ALA A 70 -3.83 -10.82 -8.69
N SER A 71 -2.67 -11.40 -9.03
CA SER A 71 -2.57 -12.84 -9.24
C SER A 71 -2.77 -13.61 -7.95
N GLY A 72 -2.62 -12.92 -6.80
CA GLY A 72 -2.62 -13.55 -5.50
C GLY A 72 -1.41 -14.44 -5.25
N GLU A 73 -0.53 -14.57 -6.23
CA GLU A 73 0.69 -15.37 -6.10
C GLU A 73 1.73 -14.62 -5.28
N ALA A 74 2.32 -15.30 -4.30
CA ALA A 74 3.40 -14.78 -3.50
C ALA A 74 4.62 -14.45 -4.39
N THR A 75 5.33 -13.39 -4.06
CA THR A 75 6.65 -13.15 -4.62
C THR A 75 7.66 -14.05 -3.94
N ILE A 76 8.41 -14.81 -4.72
CA ILE A 76 9.43 -15.73 -4.22
C ILE A 76 10.80 -15.10 -4.36
N VAL A 77 11.57 -15.12 -3.27
CA VAL A 77 12.95 -14.60 -3.21
C VAL A 77 13.93 -15.77 -3.21
N TYR A 78 14.91 -15.68 -4.08
CA TYR A 78 15.95 -16.70 -4.25
C TYR A 78 17.32 -16.16 -3.86
N ASP A 79 18.19 -17.03 -3.34
CA ASP A 79 19.61 -16.76 -3.13
C ASP A 79 20.38 -16.76 -4.46
N ARG A 80 21.69 -16.53 -4.39
CA ARG A 80 22.58 -16.56 -5.58
C ARG A 80 22.75 -17.94 -6.20
N GLU A 81 22.41 -19.01 -5.49
CA GLU A 81 22.46 -20.41 -5.97
C GLU A 81 21.12 -20.84 -6.57
N GLY A 82 20.06 -20.03 -6.45
CA GLY A 82 18.72 -20.30 -6.96
C GLY A 82 17.81 -21.04 -5.98
N ASN A 83 18.19 -21.15 -4.71
CA ASN A 83 17.32 -21.73 -3.68
C ASN A 83 16.35 -20.66 -3.16
N GLU A 84 15.14 -21.06 -2.85
CA GLU A 84 14.15 -20.20 -2.22
C GLU A 84 14.57 -19.86 -0.77
N ILE A 85 14.57 -18.58 -0.44
CA ILE A 85 14.94 -18.08 0.89
C ILE A 85 13.81 -17.37 1.62
N ASP A 86 12.81 -16.86 0.90
CA ASP A 86 11.64 -16.21 1.49
C ASP A 86 10.51 -16.09 0.47
N GLN A 87 9.30 -15.90 0.99
CA GLN A 87 8.10 -15.56 0.22
C GLN A 87 7.49 -14.27 0.77
N TYR A 88 7.21 -13.31 -0.10
CA TYR A 88 6.46 -12.13 0.30
C TYR A 88 4.97 -12.35 0.05
N VAL A 89 4.25 -12.51 1.13
CA VAL A 89 2.79 -12.60 1.14
C VAL A 89 2.19 -11.36 1.80
N SER A 90 1.01 -10.98 1.40
CA SER A 90 0.34 -9.85 2.03
C SER A 90 -0.16 -10.24 3.42
N THR A 91 0.46 -9.69 4.46
CA THR A 91 0.08 -9.93 5.87
C THR A 91 -1.30 -9.36 6.24
N ASN A 92 -1.85 -8.48 5.40
CA ASN A 92 -3.17 -7.87 5.59
C ASN A 92 -4.19 -8.31 4.53
N SER A 93 -3.82 -9.17 3.59
CA SER A 93 -4.79 -9.65 2.62
C SER A 93 -5.43 -10.93 3.14
N ASN A 94 -6.61 -10.77 3.72
CA ASN A 94 -7.58 -11.85 3.84
C ASN A 94 -8.04 -12.25 2.42
N ARG A 95 -7.09 -12.52 1.54
CA ARG A 95 -7.29 -12.89 0.14
C ARG A 95 -6.65 -14.25 -0.08
N LEU A 96 -7.46 -15.17 -0.51
CA LEU A 96 -7.04 -16.43 -1.11
C LEU A 96 -7.43 -16.35 -2.58
N SER A 97 -6.45 -16.45 -3.47
CA SER A 97 -6.71 -16.46 -4.92
C SER A 97 -6.87 -17.88 -5.39
N VAL A 98 -7.79 -18.07 -6.30
CA VAL A 98 -8.12 -19.37 -6.91
C VAL A 98 -8.13 -19.24 -8.42
N GLY A 99 -7.86 -20.37 -9.11
CA GLY A 99 -7.97 -20.49 -10.55
C GLY A 99 -9.43 -20.48 -11.03
N MET A 100 -9.62 -20.32 -12.33
CA MET A 100 -10.98 -20.34 -12.91
C MET A 100 -11.63 -21.71 -12.79
N ASP A 101 -10.85 -22.76 -12.78
CA ASP A 101 -11.26 -24.16 -12.60
C ASP A 101 -11.70 -24.49 -11.17
N GLU A 102 -11.31 -23.67 -10.20
CA GLU A 102 -11.70 -23.80 -8.79
C GLU A 102 -12.95 -22.96 -8.45
N ILE A 103 -13.41 -22.07 -9.36
CA ILE A 103 -14.59 -21.23 -9.17
C ILE A 103 -15.78 -21.86 -9.90
N PRO A 104 -16.93 -22.09 -9.23
CA PRO A 104 -18.10 -22.60 -9.92
C PRO A 104 -18.60 -21.60 -10.97
N ASP A 105 -18.98 -22.10 -12.14
CA ASP A 105 -19.46 -21.30 -13.27
C ASP A 105 -20.61 -20.34 -12.88
N TYR A 106 -21.46 -20.76 -11.95
CA TYR A 106 -22.54 -19.93 -11.41
C TYR A 106 -22.08 -18.70 -10.63
N MET A 107 -20.88 -18.72 -10.06
CA MET A 107 -20.32 -17.56 -9.36
C MET A 107 -20.04 -16.42 -10.34
N GLY A 108 -19.31 -16.71 -11.42
CA GLY A 108 -19.05 -15.72 -12.48
C GLY A 108 -20.33 -15.18 -13.10
N LYS A 109 -21.30 -16.08 -13.37
CA LYS A 109 -22.62 -15.73 -13.89
C LYS A 109 -23.42 -14.84 -12.94
N ALA A 110 -23.36 -15.08 -11.62
CA ALA A 110 -24.01 -14.26 -10.61
C ALA A 110 -23.43 -12.82 -10.59
N PHE A 111 -22.10 -12.67 -10.64
CA PHE A 111 -21.47 -11.35 -10.71
C PHE A 111 -21.86 -10.61 -12.00
N VAL A 112 -21.81 -11.28 -13.13
CA VAL A 112 -22.21 -10.69 -14.42
C VAL A 112 -23.67 -10.25 -14.38
N ALA A 113 -24.57 -11.08 -13.86
CA ALA A 113 -26.00 -10.79 -13.80
C ALA A 113 -26.33 -9.56 -12.94
N ILE A 114 -25.65 -9.39 -11.79
CA ILE A 114 -25.99 -8.33 -10.83
C ILE A 114 -25.21 -7.03 -11.05
N GLU A 115 -23.98 -7.08 -11.59
CA GLU A 115 -23.11 -5.93 -11.75
C GLU A 115 -23.00 -5.43 -13.19
N ASP A 116 -23.01 -6.33 -14.19
CA ASP A 116 -22.70 -5.97 -15.58
C ASP A 116 -23.33 -6.97 -16.59
N GLU A 117 -24.65 -6.93 -16.74
CA GLU A 117 -25.42 -7.90 -17.54
C GLU A 117 -24.95 -8.04 -19.01
N ARG A 118 -24.23 -7.02 -19.53
CA ARG A 118 -23.66 -7.02 -20.88
C ARG A 118 -22.14 -7.14 -20.91
N PHE A 119 -21.55 -7.66 -19.86
CA PHE A 119 -20.10 -7.77 -19.71
C PHE A 119 -19.39 -8.35 -20.93
N TYR A 120 -19.93 -9.41 -21.51
CA TYR A 120 -19.36 -10.05 -22.68
C TYR A 120 -19.61 -9.31 -24.02
N GLN A 121 -20.46 -8.27 -24.02
CA GLN A 121 -20.89 -7.55 -25.22
C GLN A 121 -20.15 -6.22 -25.46
N HIS A 122 -19.46 -5.68 -24.46
CA HIS A 122 -18.79 -4.39 -24.57
C HIS A 122 -17.27 -4.50 -24.34
N ASN A 123 -16.50 -3.49 -24.78
CA ASN A 123 -15.05 -3.46 -24.68
C ASN A 123 -14.58 -2.67 -23.44
N GLY A 124 -14.97 -3.08 -22.23
CA GLY A 124 -14.58 -2.44 -20.98
C GLY A 124 -15.50 -1.30 -20.52
N ILE A 125 -16.24 -0.66 -21.43
CA ILE A 125 -17.21 0.40 -21.13
C ILE A 125 -18.57 0.04 -21.75
N ASP A 126 -19.63 0.15 -20.96
CA ASP A 126 -21.00 -0.01 -21.43
C ASP A 126 -21.66 1.34 -21.70
N PHE A 127 -21.56 1.83 -22.93
CA PHE A 127 -22.16 3.11 -23.34
C PHE A 127 -23.68 3.12 -23.21
N LYS A 128 -24.37 1.98 -23.41
CA LYS A 128 -25.83 1.89 -23.26
C LYS A 128 -26.24 2.10 -21.80
N SER A 129 -25.51 1.51 -20.86
CA SER A 129 -25.73 1.74 -19.42
C SER A 129 -25.43 3.17 -19.00
N ILE A 130 -24.39 3.81 -19.55
CA ILE A 130 -24.08 5.22 -19.27
C ILE A 130 -25.21 6.12 -19.73
N ILE A 131 -25.72 5.92 -20.94
CA ILE A 131 -26.84 6.72 -21.48
C ILE A 131 -28.11 6.49 -20.66
N ARG A 132 -28.41 5.23 -20.31
CA ARG A 132 -29.54 4.87 -19.45
C ARG A 132 -29.46 5.53 -18.08
N ALA A 133 -28.29 5.45 -17.42
CA ALA A 133 -28.07 6.06 -16.11
C ALA A 133 -28.17 7.59 -16.17
N GLY A 134 -27.65 8.22 -17.22
CA GLY A 134 -27.78 9.65 -17.46
C GLY A 134 -29.24 10.08 -17.65
N TYR A 135 -30.03 9.34 -18.44
CA TYR A 135 -31.44 9.60 -18.63
C TYR A 135 -32.24 9.47 -17.31
N GLN A 136 -31.98 8.42 -16.53
CA GLN A 136 -32.63 8.23 -15.23
C GLN A 136 -32.27 9.35 -14.25
N PHE A 137 -31.01 9.74 -14.17
CA PHE A 137 -30.54 10.84 -13.33
C PHE A 137 -31.29 12.16 -13.65
N PHE A 138 -31.46 12.48 -14.95
CA PHE A 138 -32.24 13.66 -15.36
C PHE A 138 -33.74 13.51 -15.05
N LYS A 139 -34.31 12.31 -15.21
CA LYS A 139 -35.72 12.06 -14.97
C LYS A 139 -36.12 12.12 -13.49
N THR A 140 -35.21 11.64 -12.59
CA THR A 140 -35.48 11.53 -11.14
C THR A 140 -34.89 12.72 -10.35
N GLY A 141 -34.32 13.72 -11.04
CA GLY A 141 -33.68 14.87 -10.36
C GLY A 141 -32.44 14.47 -9.53
N GLY A 142 -31.86 13.28 -9.79
CA GLY A 142 -30.67 12.79 -9.10
C GLY A 142 -30.95 11.85 -7.91
N GLU A 143 -32.20 11.55 -7.61
CA GLU A 143 -32.57 10.69 -6.47
C GLU A 143 -32.29 9.20 -6.73
N GLU A 144 -32.34 8.73 -7.99
CA GLU A 144 -32.04 7.35 -8.39
C GLU A 144 -30.81 7.30 -9.32
N ALA A 145 -29.63 7.16 -8.75
CA ALA A 145 -28.42 6.88 -9.52
C ALA A 145 -28.27 5.37 -9.74
N GLN A 146 -28.68 4.88 -10.92
CA GLN A 146 -28.34 3.51 -11.34
C GLN A 146 -26.83 3.41 -11.63
N GLY A 147 -26.17 2.33 -11.14
CA GLY A 147 -24.78 2.05 -11.44
C GLY A 147 -24.57 1.80 -12.95
N ALA A 148 -23.60 2.52 -13.53
CA ALA A 148 -23.17 2.33 -14.92
C ALA A 148 -21.71 1.89 -15.02
N SER A 149 -21.10 1.49 -13.91
CA SER A 149 -19.71 1.01 -13.86
C SER A 149 -19.68 -0.47 -14.26
N THR A 150 -18.80 -0.83 -15.19
CA THR A 150 -18.61 -2.21 -15.63
C THR A 150 -17.73 -2.99 -14.63
N ILE A 151 -17.74 -4.33 -14.72
CA ILE A 151 -16.82 -5.21 -13.98
C ILE A 151 -15.38 -4.80 -14.25
N THR A 152 -15.02 -4.49 -15.49
CA THR A 152 -13.69 -4.03 -15.88
C THR A 152 -13.28 -2.74 -15.15
N GLN A 153 -14.18 -1.77 -15.04
CA GLN A 153 -13.91 -0.52 -14.29
C GLN A 153 -13.81 -0.76 -12.79
N GLN A 154 -14.60 -1.68 -12.26
CA GLN A 154 -14.54 -2.05 -10.83
C GLN A 154 -13.23 -2.79 -10.50
N LEU A 155 -12.75 -3.65 -11.39
CA LEU A 155 -11.43 -4.27 -11.26
C LEU A 155 -10.34 -3.21 -11.14
N LEU A 156 -10.27 -2.27 -12.09
CA LEU A 156 -9.30 -1.17 -12.06
C LEU A 156 -9.40 -0.30 -10.80
N LYS A 157 -10.61 -0.01 -10.37
CA LYS A 157 -10.85 0.73 -9.13
C LYS A 157 -10.24 0.02 -7.91
N ASN A 158 -10.37 -1.31 -7.86
CA ASN A 158 -9.94 -2.10 -6.70
C ASN A 158 -8.46 -2.50 -6.75
N THR A 159 -7.81 -2.41 -7.91
CA THR A 159 -6.41 -2.83 -8.10
C THR A 159 -5.47 -1.66 -8.36
N ILE A 160 -5.86 -0.69 -9.18
CA ILE A 160 -5.02 0.43 -9.63
C ILE A 160 -5.31 1.72 -8.82
N PHE A 161 -6.58 2.00 -8.55
CA PHE A 161 -7.01 3.23 -7.87
C PHE A 161 -7.38 2.97 -6.40
N THR A 162 -6.54 2.24 -5.68
CA THR A 162 -6.81 1.82 -4.29
C THR A 162 -7.04 2.98 -3.32
N ASP A 163 -6.50 4.16 -3.62
CA ASP A 163 -6.68 5.40 -2.82
C ASP A 163 -8.08 6.04 -2.94
N TRP A 164 -9.00 5.43 -3.69
CA TRP A 164 -10.35 6.00 -3.89
C TRP A 164 -11.12 6.22 -2.59
N THR A 165 -10.80 5.49 -1.53
CA THR A 165 -11.37 5.66 -0.19
C THR A 165 -10.96 6.98 0.46
N SER A 166 -9.77 7.50 0.14
CA SER A 166 -9.25 8.77 0.65
C SER A 166 -9.77 10.00 -0.08
N GLU A 167 -10.49 9.84 -1.20
CA GLU A 167 -11.04 10.95 -1.99
C GLU A 167 -12.12 11.75 -1.25
N GLY A 168 -12.75 11.13 -0.25
CA GLY A 168 -13.82 11.75 0.53
C GLY A 168 -14.93 12.31 -0.36
N ASN A 169 -15.32 13.58 -0.15
CA ASN A 169 -16.36 14.26 -0.95
C ASN A 169 -15.82 15.09 -2.13
N ASN A 170 -14.54 14.93 -2.52
CA ASN A 170 -13.94 15.70 -3.59
C ASN A 170 -14.46 15.23 -4.97
N LYS A 171 -15.43 15.97 -5.51
CA LYS A 171 -16.06 15.67 -6.81
C LYS A 171 -15.07 15.68 -7.97
N ILE A 172 -14.07 16.57 -7.93
CA ILE A 172 -13.08 16.70 -9.03
C ILE A 172 -12.18 15.46 -9.08
N LYS A 173 -11.69 14.98 -7.91
CA LYS A 173 -10.90 13.74 -7.83
C LYS A 173 -11.72 12.55 -8.35
N LYS A 174 -12.98 12.42 -7.93
CA LYS A 174 -13.89 11.34 -8.40
C LYS A 174 -14.10 11.37 -9.92
N ILE A 175 -14.30 12.54 -10.51
CA ILE A 175 -14.47 12.68 -11.97
C ILE A 175 -13.16 12.32 -12.69
N LYS A 176 -12.02 12.84 -12.21
CA LYS A 176 -10.70 12.52 -12.76
C LYS A 176 -10.50 11.01 -12.79
N ARG A 177 -10.63 10.33 -11.66
CA ARG A 177 -10.50 8.88 -11.55
C ARG A 177 -11.47 8.15 -12.48
N LYS A 178 -12.75 8.56 -12.56
CA LYS A 178 -13.72 7.93 -13.44
C LYS A 178 -13.35 7.99 -14.92
N ILE A 179 -12.77 9.11 -15.37
CA ILE A 179 -12.26 9.25 -16.74
C ILE A 179 -11.07 8.30 -16.95
N GLN A 180 -10.16 8.23 -15.98
CA GLN A 180 -9.00 7.34 -16.03
C GLN A 180 -9.41 5.86 -16.01
N GLU A 181 -10.35 5.46 -15.13
CA GLU A 181 -10.93 4.12 -15.11
C GLU A 181 -11.52 3.71 -16.48
N GLN A 182 -12.28 4.61 -17.12
CA GLN A 182 -12.87 4.35 -18.44
C GLN A 182 -11.80 4.18 -19.52
N TYR A 183 -10.81 5.06 -19.54
CA TYR A 183 -9.70 4.94 -20.48
C TYR A 183 -8.95 3.63 -20.33
N LEU A 184 -8.56 3.29 -19.10
CA LEU A 184 -7.84 2.07 -18.79
C LEU A 184 -8.69 0.81 -19.02
N ALA A 185 -10.00 0.87 -18.80
CA ALA A 185 -10.90 -0.25 -19.10
C ALA A 185 -10.91 -0.60 -20.59
N LEU A 186 -10.83 0.40 -21.48
CA LEU A 186 -10.67 0.16 -22.91
C LEU A 186 -9.29 -0.43 -23.26
N GLU A 187 -8.25 0.00 -22.56
CA GLU A 187 -6.89 -0.50 -22.82
C GLU A 187 -6.75 -1.96 -22.37
N ILE A 188 -7.15 -2.32 -21.15
CA ILE A 188 -6.94 -3.69 -20.64
C ILE A 188 -7.75 -4.74 -21.40
N THR A 189 -8.92 -4.40 -21.94
CA THR A 189 -9.73 -5.33 -22.73
C THR A 189 -9.14 -5.64 -24.11
N LYS A 190 -8.04 -4.97 -24.52
CA LYS A 190 -7.28 -5.35 -25.71
C LYS A 190 -6.31 -6.51 -25.45
N TYR A 191 -5.94 -6.70 -24.20
CA TYR A 191 -4.88 -7.64 -23.80
C TYR A 191 -5.41 -8.84 -23.01
N TYR A 192 -6.47 -8.66 -22.22
CA TYR A 192 -7.09 -9.72 -21.44
C TYR A 192 -8.41 -10.15 -22.03
N SER A 193 -8.66 -11.45 -22.04
CA SER A 193 -9.97 -12.01 -22.31
C SER A 193 -11.00 -11.60 -21.25
N LYS A 194 -12.26 -11.74 -21.57
CA LYS A 194 -13.33 -11.45 -20.61
C LYS A 194 -13.27 -12.36 -19.38
N ASP A 195 -12.95 -13.61 -19.58
CA ASP A 195 -12.86 -14.59 -18.50
C ASP A 195 -11.68 -14.28 -17.58
N GLU A 196 -10.53 -13.87 -18.12
CA GLU A 196 -9.39 -13.39 -17.32
C GLU A 196 -9.72 -12.13 -16.52
N ILE A 197 -10.46 -11.18 -17.10
CA ILE A 197 -10.92 -9.98 -16.38
C ILE A 197 -11.89 -10.36 -15.25
N LEU A 198 -12.82 -11.29 -15.52
CA LEU A 198 -13.79 -11.75 -14.53
C LEU A 198 -13.10 -12.50 -13.38
N LEU A 199 -12.16 -13.40 -13.69
CA LEU A 199 -11.36 -14.11 -12.69
C LEU A 199 -10.63 -13.14 -11.76
N ARG A 200 -9.91 -12.16 -12.35
CA ARG A 200 -9.19 -11.14 -11.58
C ARG A 200 -10.12 -10.29 -10.72
N TYR A 201 -11.30 -9.97 -11.23
CA TYR A 201 -12.33 -9.25 -10.48
C TYR A 201 -12.82 -10.08 -9.29
N MET A 202 -13.15 -11.35 -9.50
CA MET A 202 -13.61 -12.26 -8.44
C MET A 202 -12.55 -12.46 -7.34
N ASN A 203 -11.27 -12.48 -7.71
CA ASN A 203 -10.17 -12.57 -6.74
C ASN A 203 -9.85 -11.22 -6.03
N ALA A 204 -10.30 -10.07 -6.56
CA ALA A 204 -9.92 -8.76 -6.05
C ALA A 204 -11.02 -8.02 -5.28
N ILE A 205 -12.29 -8.40 -5.47
CA ILE A 205 -13.43 -7.66 -4.93
C ILE A 205 -13.53 -7.77 -3.41
N ASN A 206 -13.84 -6.63 -2.75
CA ASN A 206 -14.15 -6.62 -1.31
C ASN A 206 -15.57 -7.13 -1.08
N LEU A 207 -15.69 -8.19 -0.30
CA LEU A 207 -16.95 -8.89 0.02
C LEU A 207 -17.35 -8.76 1.52
N GLY A 208 -16.80 -7.75 2.21
CA GLY A 208 -17.14 -7.50 3.61
C GLY A 208 -16.39 -8.41 4.58
N GLN A 209 -16.62 -8.25 5.90
CA GLN A 209 -15.98 -9.03 6.97
C GLN A 209 -14.45 -9.19 6.81
N ASN A 210 -13.83 -8.15 6.24
CA ASN A 210 -12.40 -8.13 5.93
C ASN A 210 -11.97 -9.23 4.94
N THR A 211 -12.83 -9.64 4.01
CA THR A 211 -12.52 -10.63 2.97
C THR A 211 -12.33 -9.97 1.62
N LEU A 212 -11.28 -10.35 0.92
CA LEU A 212 -10.99 -9.98 -0.46
C LEU A 212 -11.01 -11.24 -1.34
N GLY A 213 -11.85 -11.22 -2.36
CA GLY A 213 -12.05 -12.34 -3.28
C GLY A 213 -13.05 -13.39 -2.80
N VAL A 214 -13.49 -14.19 -3.77
CA VAL A 214 -14.60 -15.15 -3.58
C VAL A 214 -14.23 -16.32 -2.69
N GLU A 215 -12.98 -16.80 -2.74
CA GLU A 215 -12.52 -17.90 -1.91
C GLU A 215 -12.52 -17.51 -0.43
N SER A 216 -11.90 -16.37 -0.10
CA SER A 216 -11.93 -15.85 1.28
C SER A 216 -13.36 -15.60 1.78
N ALA A 217 -14.24 -15.12 0.91
CA ALA A 217 -15.64 -14.92 1.26
C ALA A 217 -16.38 -16.24 1.49
N SER A 218 -16.12 -17.25 0.66
CA SER A 218 -16.69 -18.59 0.80
C SER A 218 -16.32 -19.23 2.14
N LEU A 219 -15.03 -19.26 2.43
CA LEU A 219 -14.52 -19.79 3.70
C LEU A 219 -15.08 -19.00 4.89
N ARG A 220 -15.13 -17.66 4.80
CA ARG A 220 -15.60 -16.80 5.91
C ARG A 220 -17.09 -16.96 6.18
N TYR A 221 -17.94 -17.01 5.14
CA TYR A 221 -19.39 -17.04 5.30
C TYR A 221 -19.96 -18.44 5.40
N PHE A 222 -19.36 -19.42 4.72
CA PHE A 222 -19.89 -20.77 4.59
C PHE A 222 -18.96 -21.87 5.12
N GLY A 223 -17.70 -21.54 5.49
CA GLY A 223 -16.73 -22.51 6.04
C GLY A 223 -16.27 -23.57 5.05
N LYS A 224 -16.38 -23.32 3.73
CA LYS A 224 -16.02 -24.26 2.66
C LYS A 224 -15.41 -23.53 1.46
N HIS A 225 -14.71 -24.27 0.60
CA HIS A 225 -14.11 -23.73 -0.61
C HIS A 225 -15.17 -23.21 -1.59
N CYS A 226 -14.82 -22.20 -2.40
CA CYS A 226 -15.78 -21.62 -3.34
C CYS A 226 -16.24 -22.63 -4.40
N SER A 227 -15.42 -23.64 -4.73
CA SER A 227 -15.78 -24.75 -5.64
C SER A 227 -16.97 -25.58 -5.16
N GLU A 228 -17.29 -25.55 -3.89
CA GLU A 228 -18.35 -26.30 -3.24
C GLU A 228 -19.66 -25.51 -3.09
N LEU A 229 -19.67 -24.24 -3.55
CA LEU A 229 -20.84 -23.36 -3.39
C LEU A 229 -22.00 -23.75 -4.31
N THR A 230 -23.21 -23.71 -3.77
CA THR A 230 -24.43 -23.84 -4.53
C THR A 230 -24.78 -22.54 -5.28
N ILE A 231 -25.73 -22.59 -6.23
CA ILE A 231 -26.24 -21.40 -6.94
C ILE A 231 -26.76 -20.36 -5.94
N SER A 232 -27.47 -20.80 -4.91
CA SER A 232 -28.01 -19.97 -3.84
C SER A 232 -26.92 -19.21 -3.10
N GLU A 233 -25.85 -19.89 -2.71
CA GLU A 233 -24.70 -19.34 -1.98
C GLU A 233 -23.86 -18.40 -2.86
N CYS A 234 -23.66 -18.75 -4.14
CA CYS A 234 -23.02 -17.86 -5.12
C CYS A 234 -23.80 -16.53 -5.26
N ALA A 235 -25.13 -16.59 -5.30
CA ALA A 235 -25.96 -15.39 -5.36
C ALA A 235 -25.90 -14.55 -4.07
N VAL A 236 -25.77 -15.17 -2.89
CA VAL A 236 -25.51 -14.45 -1.62
C VAL A 236 -24.22 -13.66 -1.70
N ILE A 237 -23.12 -14.32 -2.09
CA ILE A 237 -21.79 -13.67 -2.17
C ILE A 237 -21.78 -12.56 -3.22
N ALA A 238 -22.29 -12.80 -4.42
CA ALA A 238 -22.37 -11.79 -5.47
C ALA A 238 -23.21 -10.57 -5.05
N SER A 239 -24.19 -10.77 -4.17
CA SER A 239 -25.04 -9.70 -3.65
C SER A 239 -24.36 -8.76 -2.66
N ILE A 240 -23.19 -9.10 -2.12
CA ILE A 240 -22.45 -8.24 -1.20
C ILE A 240 -21.81 -7.05 -1.93
N THR A 241 -21.50 -7.16 -3.21
CA THR A 241 -20.71 -6.21 -4.01
C THR A 241 -21.12 -4.74 -3.82
N GLN A 242 -21.54 -4.00 -4.64
CA GLN A 242 -21.95 -2.59 -4.62
C GLN A 242 -21.72 -1.81 -3.29
N ASN A 243 -22.12 -2.39 -2.14
CA ASN A 243 -21.96 -1.83 -0.80
C ASN A 243 -21.82 -2.95 0.25
N PRO A 244 -20.57 -3.43 0.51
CA PRO A 244 -20.33 -4.55 1.43
C PRO A 244 -20.80 -4.33 2.87
N SER A 245 -20.97 -3.08 3.30
CA SER A 245 -21.52 -2.78 4.62
C SER A 245 -23.03 -2.91 4.66
N LYS A 246 -23.72 -2.41 3.61
CA LYS A 246 -25.20 -2.43 3.53
C LYS A 246 -25.73 -3.83 3.24
N TYR A 247 -25.05 -4.57 2.34
CA TYR A 247 -25.49 -5.89 1.90
C TYR A 247 -24.76 -7.03 2.59
N ASN A 248 -24.23 -6.77 3.79
CA ASN A 248 -23.58 -7.79 4.60
C ASN A 248 -24.59 -8.87 5.05
N PRO A 249 -24.40 -10.15 4.70
CA PRO A 249 -25.41 -11.17 4.95
C PRO A 249 -25.58 -11.52 6.44
N ILE A 250 -24.59 -11.17 7.29
CA ILE A 250 -24.64 -11.38 8.75
C ILE A 250 -25.29 -10.19 9.44
N ARG A 251 -24.89 -8.95 9.07
CA ARG A 251 -25.34 -7.73 9.77
C ARG A 251 -26.66 -7.22 9.22
N HIS A 252 -26.93 -7.43 7.95
CA HIS A 252 -28.10 -6.95 7.23
C HIS A 252 -28.66 -8.02 6.29
N PRO A 253 -29.08 -9.20 6.83
CA PRO A 253 -29.54 -10.33 6.02
C PRO A 253 -30.72 -9.94 5.12
N GLU A 254 -31.67 -9.14 5.62
CA GLU A 254 -32.85 -8.72 4.85
C GLU A 254 -32.50 -7.92 3.57
N GLU A 255 -31.47 -7.09 3.63
CA GLU A 255 -31.03 -6.32 2.46
C GLU A 255 -30.26 -7.22 1.48
N ASN A 256 -29.52 -8.20 2.00
CA ASN A 256 -28.83 -9.17 1.16
C ASN A 256 -29.85 -10.11 0.49
N VAL A 257 -30.89 -10.60 1.20
CA VAL A 257 -31.99 -11.42 0.63
C VAL A 257 -32.60 -10.73 -0.58
N LYS A 258 -33.06 -9.48 -0.44
CA LYS A 258 -33.66 -8.72 -1.55
C LYS A 258 -32.72 -8.62 -2.76
N ARG A 259 -31.43 -8.45 -2.52
CA ARG A 259 -30.45 -8.32 -3.59
C ARG A 259 -30.10 -9.68 -4.21
N ARG A 260 -30.07 -10.76 -3.41
CA ARG A 260 -29.91 -12.15 -3.87
C ARG A 260 -31.05 -12.57 -4.77
N GLU A 261 -32.31 -12.32 -4.38
CA GLU A 261 -33.50 -12.60 -5.20
C GLU A 261 -33.43 -11.87 -6.56
N LYS A 262 -33.00 -10.58 -6.53
CA LYS A 262 -32.77 -9.83 -7.76
C LYS A 262 -31.65 -10.46 -8.60
N CYS A 263 -30.55 -10.95 -7.98
CA CYS A 263 -29.47 -11.63 -8.67
C CYS A 263 -29.97 -12.90 -9.36
N LEU A 264 -30.69 -13.76 -8.65
CA LEU A 264 -31.25 -14.99 -9.19
C LEU A 264 -32.24 -14.71 -10.34
N THR A 265 -33.11 -13.70 -10.18
CA THR A 265 -34.04 -13.26 -11.25
C THR A 265 -33.25 -12.83 -12.49
N LYS A 266 -32.19 -12.08 -12.33
CA LYS A 266 -31.31 -11.66 -13.44
C LYS A 266 -30.59 -12.85 -14.08
N MET A 267 -30.13 -13.81 -13.28
CA MET A 267 -29.50 -15.03 -13.81
C MET A 267 -30.49 -15.83 -14.68
N LEU A 268 -31.78 -15.91 -14.27
CA LEU A 268 -32.81 -16.53 -15.07
C LEU A 268 -33.14 -15.73 -16.35
N GLU A 269 -33.31 -14.40 -16.25
CA GLU A 269 -33.54 -13.51 -17.39
C GLU A 269 -32.46 -13.58 -18.47
N LEU A 270 -31.22 -13.91 -18.07
CA LEU A 270 -30.04 -14.02 -18.94
C LEU A 270 -29.77 -15.46 -19.39
N ASP A 271 -30.68 -16.40 -19.12
CA ASP A 271 -30.51 -17.83 -19.40
C ASP A 271 -29.23 -18.45 -18.80
N PHE A 272 -28.73 -17.89 -17.67
CA PHE A 272 -27.58 -18.41 -16.93
C PHE A 272 -27.93 -19.59 -16.02
N ILE A 273 -29.18 -19.67 -15.62
CA ILE A 273 -29.79 -20.79 -14.89
C ILE A 273 -31.15 -21.15 -15.50
N THR A 274 -31.53 -22.40 -15.34
CA THR A 274 -32.87 -22.88 -15.76
C THR A 274 -33.95 -22.47 -14.76
N GLN A 275 -35.23 -22.54 -15.17
CA GLN A 275 -36.34 -22.27 -14.25
C GLN A 275 -36.31 -23.21 -13.02
N ALA A 276 -35.98 -24.49 -13.20
CA ALA A 276 -35.89 -25.44 -12.09
C ALA A 276 -34.79 -25.06 -11.09
N GLN A 277 -33.61 -24.63 -11.57
CA GLN A 277 -32.52 -24.15 -10.73
C GLN A 277 -32.86 -22.84 -10.00
N TYR A 278 -33.60 -21.95 -10.67
CA TYR A 278 -34.12 -20.73 -10.05
C TYR A 278 -35.10 -21.07 -8.91
N ASP A 279 -36.09 -21.96 -9.18
CA ASP A 279 -37.09 -22.35 -8.19
C ASP A 279 -36.42 -23.04 -6.97
N GLU A 280 -35.43 -23.91 -7.21
CA GLU A 280 -34.63 -24.56 -6.16
C GLU A 280 -33.88 -23.53 -5.32
N ALA A 281 -33.17 -22.61 -5.98
CA ALA A 281 -32.41 -21.58 -5.28
C ALA A 281 -33.32 -20.62 -4.50
N MET A 282 -34.51 -20.29 -5.01
CA MET A 282 -35.47 -19.46 -4.28
C MET A 282 -36.11 -20.19 -3.09
N ALA A 283 -36.36 -21.51 -3.21
CA ALA A 283 -36.83 -22.33 -2.10
C ALA A 283 -35.81 -22.48 -0.97
N ASP A 284 -34.50 -22.34 -1.26
CA ASP A 284 -33.40 -22.41 -0.29
C ASP A 284 -33.22 -21.10 0.51
N THR A 285 -34.09 -20.09 0.36
CA THR A 285 -33.86 -18.76 0.94
C THR A 285 -33.62 -18.78 2.46
N ASP A 286 -34.48 -19.45 3.22
CA ASP A 286 -34.31 -19.51 4.69
C ASP A 286 -33.09 -20.36 5.07
N ALA A 287 -32.94 -21.52 4.44
CA ALA A 287 -31.87 -22.47 4.75
C ALA A 287 -30.46 -21.94 4.39
N VAL A 288 -30.30 -21.14 3.33
CA VAL A 288 -28.98 -20.58 2.97
C VAL A 288 -28.50 -19.57 4.03
N TYR A 289 -29.41 -18.78 4.61
CA TYR A 289 -29.05 -17.82 5.64
C TYR A 289 -28.81 -18.47 7.01
N GLU A 290 -29.38 -19.64 7.29
CA GLU A 290 -29.04 -20.46 8.47
C GLU A 290 -27.63 -21.04 8.38
N ARG A 291 -27.11 -21.28 7.17
CA ARG A 291 -25.73 -21.77 6.95
C ARG A 291 -24.67 -20.69 7.05
N ILE A 292 -25.04 -19.41 7.07
CA ILE A 292 -24.10 -18.29 7.14
C ILE A 292 -23.59 -18.13 8.55
N GLY A 293 -22.25 -18.16 8.72
CA GLY A 293 -21.55 -17.93 9.98
C GLY A 293 -20.36 -16.99 9.82
N LEU A 294 -19.61 -16.83 10.90
CA LEU A 294 -18.28 -16.22 10.90
C LEU A 294 -17.27 -17.32 11.18
N TYR A 295 -16.92 -18.05 10.14
CA TYR A 295 -15.93 -19.12 10.24
C TYR A 295 -14.53 -18.51 10.27
N ASP A 296 -13.65 -19.07 11.12
CA ASP A 296 -12.27 -18.67 11.15
C ASP A 296 -11.54 -19.19 9.92
N ILE A 297 -10.81 -18.29 9.26
CA ILE A 297 -9.96 -18.65 8.14
C ILE A 297 -8.54 -18.70 8.69
N ASP A 298 -7.91 -19.87 8.63
CA ASP A 298 -6.51 -19.99 8.98
C ASP A 298 -5.64 -19.45 7.84
N TYR A 299 -5.26 -18.18 7.97
CA TYR A 299 -4.30 -17.54 7.07
C TYR A 299 -2.85 -17.80 7.54
N GLN A 300 -2.64 -18.59 8.59
CA GLN A 300 -1.36 -18.72 9.28
C GLN A 300 -0.35 -19.60 8.53
N GLU A 301 -0.79 -20.59 7.77
CA GLU A 301 0.14 -21.46 7.03
C GLU A 301 0.98 -20.70 5.98
N ALA A 302 0.43 -19.65 5.36
CA ALA A 302 1.15 -18.83 4.39
C ALA A 302 2.08 -17.77 5.03
N ASN A 303 1.97 -17.52 6.35
CA ASN A 303 2.68 -16.45 7.07
C ASN A 303 3.70 -16.97 8.09
N ALA A 304 3.98 -18.27 8.12
CA ALA A 304 4.71 -18.94 9.21
C ALA A 304 6.22 -18.61 9.28
N THR A 305 6.81 -17.95 8.29
CA THR A 305 8.23 -17.58 8.35
C THR A 305 8.41 -16.11 8.79
N THR A 306 9.23 -15.88 9.82
CA THR A 306 9.59 -14.51 10.26
C THR A 306 10.46 -13.76 9.24
N GLY A 307 10.88 -14.43 8.17
CA GLY A 307 11.84 -13.92 7.21
C GLY A 307 13.21 -13.61 7.84
N SER A 308 14.19 -13.31 7.03
CA SER A 308 15.51 -12.87 7.49
C SER A 308 15.62 -11.34 7.46
N TYR A 309 16.64 -10.78 8.13
CA TYR A 309 16.97 -9.35 7.97
C TYR A 309 17.42 -9.02 6.55
N PHE A 310 18.01 -9.99 5.86
CA PHE A 310 18.41 -9.85 4.47
C PHE A 310 17.18 -9.77 3.56
N SER A 311 16.22 -10.69 3.72
CA SER A 311 14.99 -10.67 2.91
C SER A 311 14.13 -9.42 3.17
N ASP A 312 14.09 -8.91 4.42
CA ASP A 312 13.46 -7.62 4.70
C ASP A 312 14.13 -6.46 3.95
N ALA A 313 15.48 -6.47 3.86
CA ALA A 313 16.21 -5.46 3.10
C ALA A 313 15.96 -5.58 1.58
N VAL A 314 15.87 -6.78 1.05
CA VAL A 314 15.50 -7.05 -0.35
C VAL A 314 14.07 -6.54 -0.62
N TYR A 315 13.12 -6.78 0.28
CA TYR A 315 11.77 -6.25 0.16
C TYR A 315 11.75 -4.72 -0.04
N GLU A 316 12.44 -4.01 0.85
CA GLU A 316 12.50 -2.54 0.78
C GLU A 316 13.22 -2.05 -0.49
N GLN A 317 14.28 -2.73 -0.92
CA GLN A 317 15.00 -2.40 -2.16
C GLN A 317 14.10 -2.57 -3.39
N VAL A 318 13.46 -3.73 -3.55
CA VAL A 318 12.58 -4.00 -4.69
C VAL A 318 11.37 -3.06 -4.68
N LYS A 319 10.80 -2.74 -3.50
CA LYS A 319 9.75 -1.72 -3.36
C LYS A 319 10.20 -0.37 -3.91
N GLN A 320 11.40 0.10 -3.55
CA GLN A 320 11.95 1.35 -4.04
C GLN A 320 12.21 1.31 -5.55
N ASP A 321 12.74 0.21 -6.07
CA ASP A 321 13.00 0.03 -7.51
C ASP A 321 11.70 0.05 -8.32
N LEU A 322 10.62 -0.54 -7.81
CA LEU A 322 9.29 -0.43 -8.40
C LEU A 322 8.78 1.02 -8.39
N ILE A 323 8.94 1.75 -7.28
CA ILE A 323 8.55 3.17 -7.19
C ILE A 323 9.36 4.02 -8.19
N LEU A 324 10.66 3.81 -8.29
CA LEU A 324 11.52 4.50 -9.26
C LEU A 324 11.15 4.13 -10.72
N SER A 325 10.59 2.95 -10.94
CA SER A 325 10.06 2.51 -12.23
C SER A 325 8.69 3.11 -12.57
N GLY A 326 8.11 3.94 -11.68
CA GLY A 326 6.88 4.70 -11.90
C GLY A 326 5.62 4.15 -11.24
N TYR A 327 5.73 3.09 -10.42
CA TYR A 327 4.61 2.63 -9.60
C TYR A 327 4.41 3.54 -8.38
N ASN A 328 3.17 3.72 -7.93
CA ASN A 328 2.94 4.33 -6.62
C ASN A 328 3.24 3.30 -5.51
N GLU A 329 3.37 3.77 -4.27
CA GLU A 329 3.76 2.93 -3.13
C GLU A 329 2.82 1.74 -2.92
N THR A 330 1.51 1.97 -2.97
CA THR A 330 0.48 0.92 -2.80
C THR A 330 0.56 -0.14 -3.90
N MET A 331 0.80 0.26 -5.15
CA MET A 331 0.99 -0.67 -6.26
C MET A 331 2.27 -1.47 -6.11
N ALA A 332 3.38 -0.83 -5.72
CA ALA A 332 4.64 -1.51 -5.47
C ALA A 332 4.50 -2.59 -4.38
N GLU A 333 3.81 -2.27 -3.28
CA GLU A 333 3.50 -3.24 -2.23
C GLU A 333 2.58 -4.38 -2.71
N THR A 334 1.57 -4.06 -3.51
CA THR A 334 0.68 -5.08 -4.07
C THR A 334 1.43 -6.03 -5.01
N LEU A 335 2.29 -5.50 -5.89
CA LEU A 335 3.11 -6.32 -6.77
C LEU A 335 4.08 -7.20 -5.97
N LEU A 336 4.71 -6.66 -4.93
CA LEU A 336 5.62 -7.42 -4.07
C LEU A 336 4.93 -8.54 -3.30
N THR A 337 3.68 -8.38 -2.92
CA THR A 337 3.00 -9.33 -2.03
C THR A 337 1.99 -10.23 -2.72
N SER A 338 1.59 -9.88 -3.94
CA SER A 338 0.51 -10.55 -4.67
C SER A 338 0.73 -10.57 -6.18
N GLY A 339 1.92 -10.16 -6.66
CA GLY A 339 2.22 -10.06 -8.09
C GLY A 339 2.96 -11.26 -8.67
N GLY A 340 3.28 -12.28 -7.87
CA GLY A 340 4.01 -13.46 -8.33
C GLY A 340 5.40 -13.14 -8.88
N LEU A 341 6.09 -12.14 -8.32
CA LEU A 341 7.42 -11.77 -8.79
C LEU A 341 8.45 -12.84 -8.41
N ARG A 342 9.41 -13.06 -9.29
CA ARG A 342 10.63 -13.81 -9.01
C ARG A 342 11.76 -12.81 -8.70
N VAL A 343 12.27 -12.84 -7.48
CA VAL A 343 13.35 -11.95 -7.02
C VAL A 343 14.63 -12.77 -6.82
N GLU A 344 15.64 -12.51 -7.63
CA GLU A 344 16.97 -13.12 -7.50
C GLU A 344 17.86 -12.17 -6.69
N SER A 345 18.33 -12.63 -5.53
CA SER A 345 19.15 -11.84 -4.63
C SER A 345 20.63 -12.22 -4.68
N THR A 346 21.44 -11.42 -4.05
CA THR A 346 22.90 -11.63 -3.96
C THR A 346 23.30 -12.42 -2.73
N LEU A 347 22.36 -12.95 -1.93
CA LEU A 347 22.64 -13.71 -0.72
C LEU A 347 23.52 -14.93 -1.03
N ASP A 348 24.62 -15.04 -0.29
CA ASP A 348 25.42 -16.26 -0.25
C ASP A 348 24.99 -17.07 0.98
N PRO A 349 24.34 -18.24 0.79
CA PRO A 349 23.80 -19.00 1.92
C PRO A 349 24.87 -19.45 2.90
N LYS A 350 26.06 -19.82 2.43
CA LYS A 350 27.16 -20.28 3.31
C LYS A 350 27.70 -19.15 4.18
N ILE A 351 27.84 -17.94 3.63
CA ILE A 351 28.30 -16.78 4.40
C ILE A 351 27.23 -16.36 5.40
N GLN A 352 25.96 -16.40 4.98
CA GLN A 352 24.82 -16.07 5.86
C GLN A 352 24.71 -17.06 7.03
N ASP A 353 24.91 -18.35 6.79
CA ASP A 353 24.85 -19.37 7.84
C ASP A 353 25.96 -19.16 8.87
N ILE A 354 27.19 -18.94 8.44
CA ILE A 354 28.31 -18.60 9.33
C ILE A 354 27.97 -17.35 10.16
N LEU A 355 27.41 -16.32 9.53
CA LEU A 355 27.04 -15.10 10.23
C LEU A 355 25.93 -15.36 11.27
N ASN A 356 24.95 -16.20 10.94
CA ASN A 356 23.89 -16.58 11.86
C ASN A 356 24.43 -17.37 13.06
N GLU A 357 25.34 -18.32 12.84
CA GLU A 357 25.99 -19.13 13.88
C GLU A 357 26.79 -18.24 14.84
N GLU A 358 27.63 -17.34 14.31
CA GLU A 358 28.43 -16.43 15.11
C GLU A 358 27.58 -15.45 15.94
N TYR A 359 26.44 -15.01 15.40
CA TYR A 359 25.49 -14.15 16.13
C TYR A 359 24.66 -14.90 17.17
N ALA A 360 24.47 -16.19 17.02
CA ALA A 360 23.80 -17.04 17.99
C ALA A 360 24.70 -17.41 19.18
N ASP A 361 26.03 -17.42 18.97
CA ASP A 361 26.99 -17.77 20.02
C ASP A 361 27.09 -16.66 21.08
N ALA A 362 26.60 -16.96 22.28
CA ALA A 362 26.62 -16.03 23.41
C ALA A 362 28.06 -15.63 23.83
N SER A 363 29.08 -16.46 23.54
CA SER A 363 30.48 -16.21 23.91
C SER A 363 31.08 -15.04 23.12
N ASN A 364 30.50 -14.70 21.98
CA ASN A 364 30.90 -13.53 21.17
C ASN A 364 30.44 -12.19 21.76
N TYR A 365 29.72 -12.21 22.89
CA TYR A 365 29.15 -11.02 23.51
C TYR A 365 29.63 -10.87 24.97
N PRO A 366 29.54 -9.63 25.55
CA PRO A 366 29.83 -9.43 26.96
C PRO A 366 28.95 -10.29 27.88
N GLU A 367 29.52 -10.80 28.96
CA GLU A 367 28.81 -11.67 29.92
C GLU A 367 27.61 -10.98 30.61
N ASN A 368 27.69 -9.67 30.83
CA ASN A 368 26.66 -8.89 31.52
C ASN A 368 25.58 -8.39 30.54
N VAL A 369 24.76 -9.30 30.05
CA VAL A 369 23.62 -8.96 29.18
C VAL A 369 22.57 -8.21 29.97
N LYS A 370 22.11 -7.08 29.40
CA LYS A 370 20.91 -6.37 29.85
C LYS A 370 19.78 -6.60 28.87
N TRP A 371 18.56 -6.44 29.32
CA TRP A 371 17.36 -6.69 28.53
C TRP A 371 16.56 -5.41 28.32
N TYR A 372 16.38 -5.03 27.06
CA TYR A 372 15.50 -3.92 26.71
C TYR A 372 14.09 -4.44 26.51
N LEU A 373 13.14 -3.92 27.30
CA LEU A 373 11.73 -4.29 27.26
C LEU A 373 11.00 -3.49 26.20
N ASN A 374 10.28 -4.18 25.32
CA ASN A 374 9.23 -3.64 24.49
C ASN A 374 7.89 -4.18 24.97
N TYR A 375 6.94 -3.31 25.26
CA TYR A 375 5.70 -3.66 25.92
C TYR A 375 4.51 -2.90 25.34
N ALA A 376 3.40 -3.59 25.12
CA ALA A 376 2.13 -3.01 24.78
C ALA A 376 1.03 -3.74 25.59
N LEU A 377 0.07 -2.97 26.10
CA LEU A 377 -1.05 -3.46 26.90
C LEU A 377 -2.35 -2.83 26.38
N THR A 378 -3.35 -3.67 26.14
CA THR A 378 -4.73 -3.24 25.85
C THR A 378 -5.62 -3.78 26.95
N ILE A 379 -6.30 -2.89 27.70
CA ILE A 379 -7.28 -3.25 28.72
C ILE A 379 -8.67 -3.06 28.17
N ILE A 380 -9.53 -4.07 28.33
CA ILE A 380 -10.92 -4.07 27.90
C ILE A 380 -11.79 -3.76 29.11
N SER A 381 -12.38 -2.56 29.12
CA SER A 381 -13.31 -2.15 30.18
C SER A 381 -14.65 -2.90 30.09
N PRO A 382 -15.45 -3.01 31.17
CA PRO A 382 -16.73 -3.74 31.18
C PRO A 382 -17.75 -3.23 30.15
N ASP A 383 -17.61 -1.98 29.69
CA ASP A 383 -18.42 -1.38 28.62
C ASP A 383 -17.92 -1.70 27.20
N GLY A 384 -16.88 -2.55 27.08
CA GLY A 384 -16.24 -2.91 25.82
C GLY A 384 -15.23 -1.88 25.30
N THR A 385 -14.95 -0.82 26.02
CA THR A 385 -13.95 0.18 25.64
C THR A 385 -12.54 -0.41 25.72
N LYS A 386 -11.75 -0.30 24.64
CA LYS A 386 -10.34 -0.72 24.58
C LYS A 386 -9.43 0.46 24.94
N ASN A 387 -8.64 0.29 26.00
CA ASN A 387 -7.67 1.27 26.49
C ASN A 387 -6.25 0.76 26.19
N ASN A 388 -5.50 1.47 25.33
CA ASN A 388 -4.19 1.05 24.87
C ASN A 388 -3.07 1.80 25.60
N PHE A 389 -2.07 1.06 26.06
CA PHE A 389 -0.90 1.59 26.74
C PHE A 389 0.38 1.07 26.07
N SER A 390 1.30 1.98 25.80
CA SER A 390 2.60 1.66 25.22
C SER A 390 3.70 1.60 26.29
N LYS A 391 4.87 1.13 25.90
CA LYS A 391 6.08 1.17 26.74
C LYS A 391 6.44 2.59 27.19
N GLU A 392 6.13 3.62 26.40
CA GLU A 392 6.35 5.01 26.73
C GLU A 392 5.43 5.45 27.87
N ASN A 393 4.18 4.98 27.88
CA ASN A 393 3.24 5.20 28.98
C ASN A 393 3.77 4.53 30.26
N MET A 394 4.22 3.27 30.16
CA MET A 394 4.84 2.54 31.27
C MET A 394 6.07 3.29 31.82
N MET A 395 6.98 3.70 30.94
CA MET A 395 8.17 4.45 31.36
C MET A 395 7.81 5.76 32.06
N THR A 396 6.79 6.48 31.57
CA THR A 396 6.33 7.74 32.17
C THR A 396 5.71 7.48 33.54
N TRP A 397 4.88 6.45 33.67
CA TRP A 397 4.25 6.07 34.92
C TRP A 397 5.28 5.74 36.01
N PHE A 398 6.29 4.91 35.70
CA PHE A 398 7.36 4.58 36.64
C PHE A 398 8.19 5.80 37.04
N LYS A 399 8.48 6.70 36.11
CA LYS A 399 9.20 7.95 36.43
C LYS A 399 8.43 8.87 37.36
N GLN A 400 7.12 8.88 37.28
CA GLN A 400 6.24 9.69 38.09
C GLN A 400 5.99 9.09 39.48
N ASN A 401 5.82 7.75 39.55
CA ASN A 401 5.32 7.10 40.75
C ASN A 401 6.39 6.38 41.58
N GLN A 402 7.55 6.02 40.98
CA GLN A 402 8.56 5.23 41.69
C GLN A 402 9.99 5.75 41.51
N ASN A 403 10.50 5.87 40.30
CA ASN A 403 11.89 6.18 40.04
C ASN A 403 12.07 7.12 38.84
N LYS A 404 12.46 8.37 39.10
CA LYS A 404 12.69 9.40 38.08
C LYS A 404 13.73 9.01 37.01
N LYS A 405 14.61 8.03 37.30
CA LYS A 405 15.64 7.52 36.37
C LYS A 405 15.22 6.21 35.70
N PHE A 406 13.98 5.76 35.90
CA PHE A 406 13.51 4.52 35.27
C PHE A 406 13.70 4.56 33.76
N ASN A 407 14.19 3.44 33.24
CA ASN A 407 14.29 3.18 31.83
C ASN A 407 13.86 1.72 31.55
N LEU A 408 13.70 1.35 30.30
CA LEU A 408 13.24 0.02 29.89
C LEU A 408 14.39 -0.99 29.74
N ILE A 409 15.54 -0.78 30.41
CA ILE A 409 16.68 -1.67 30.37
C ILE A 409 16.86 -2.32 31.75
N PHE A 410 16.73 -3.63 31.80
CA PHE A 410 16.75 -4.45 33.01
C PHE A 410 18.01 -5.30 33.09
N SER A 411 18.37 -5.70 34.30
CA SER A 411 19.52 -6.60 34.54
C SER A 411 19.18 -8.08 34.32
N SER A 412 17.91 -8.43 34.42
CA SER A 412 17.38 -9.76 34.13
C SER A 412 16.02 -9.67 33.43
N GLN A 413 15.58 -10.74 32.81
CA GLN A 413 14.22 -10.83 32.26
C GLN A 413 13.18 -10.84 33.39
N ASP A 414 13.48 -11.47 34.52
CA ASP A 414 12.60 -11.52 35.69
C ASP A 414 12.29 -10.13 36.24
N ASP A 415 13.31 -9.25 36.32
CA ASP A 415 13.09 -7.86 36.72
C ASP A 415 12.16 -7.10 35.74
N ALA A 416 12.27 -7.41 34.45
CA ALA A 416 11.41 -6.82 33.44
C ALA A 416 9.96 -7.33 33.54
N TYR A 417 9.76 -8.62 33.74
CA TYR A 417 8.41 -9.19 34.00
C TYR A 417 7.78 -8.63 35.27
N ALA A 418 8.54 -8.51 36.36
CA ALA A 418 8.05 -7.89 37.61
C ALA A 418 7.62 -6.43 37.40
N ALA A 419 8.32 -5.69 36.56
CA ALA A 419 7.92 -4.31 36.20
C ALA A 419 6.67 -4.30 35.34
N VAL A 420 6.50 -5.24 34.41
CA VAL A 420 5.27 -5.39 33.61
C VAL A 420 4.08 -5.68 34.51
N ASP A 421 4.19 -6.65 35.41
CA ASP A 421 3.11 -7.02 36.35
C ASP A 421 2.70 -5.84 37.23
N THR A 422 3.69 -5.10 37.75
CA THR A 422 3.44 -3.89 38.54
C THR A 422 2.66 -2.85 37.75
N TYR A 423 3.05 -2.60 36.51
CA TYR A 423 2.41 -1.60 35.66
C TYR A 423 1.01 -2.05 35.22
N ARG A 424 0.86 -3.33 34.79
CA ARG A 424 -0.43 -3.90 34.39
C ARG A 424 -1.46 -3.77 35.54
N SER A 425 -1.10 -4.25 36.73
CA SER A 425 -1.97 -4.19 37.90
C SER A 425 -2.35 -2.75 38.26
N ALA A 426 -1.42 -1.78 38.12
CA ALA A 426 -1.73 -0.37 38.36
C ALA A 426 -2.71 0.19 37.33
N MET A 427 -2.59 -0.17 36.05
CA MET A 427 -3.51 0.31 34.99
C MET A 427 -4.89 -0.33 35.10
N LEU A 428 -4.97 -1.64 35.44
CA LEU A 428 -6.22 -2.32 35.72
C LEU A 428 -6.95 -1.67 36.90
N ALA A 429 -6.24 -1.40 38.01
CA ALA A 429 -6.79 -0.72 39.16
C ALA A 429 -7.27 0.73 38.85
N GLN A 430 -6.52 1.47 38.02
CA GLN A 430 -6.88 2.82 37.59
C GLN A 430 -8.19 2.83 36.79
N LEU A 431 -8.45 1.78 35.99
CA LEU A 431 -9.67 1.64 35.19
C LEU A 431 -10.80 0.90 35.91
N GLY A 432 -10.57 0.42 37.16
CA GLY A 432 -11.55 -0.35 37.91
C GLY A 432 -11.87 -1.71 37.27
N VAL A 433 -10.91 -2.29 36.55
CA VAL A 433 -11.03 -3.57 35.85
C VAL A 433 -10.34 -4.65 36.71
N GLU A 434 -10.98 -5.82 36.83
CA GLU A 434 -10.42 -6.96 37.56
C GLU A 434 -9.21 -7.55 36.83
N ASP A 435 -8.17 -7.94 37.56
CA ASP A 435 -6.97 -8.60 37.00
C ASP A 435 -7.31 -10.05 36.62
N ASN A 436 -7.87 -10.20 35.43
CA ASN A 436 -8.23 -11.46 34.78
C ASN A 436 -7.74 -11.43 33.35
N ALA A 437 -7.16 -12.53 32.89
CA ALA A 437 -6.60 -12.65 31.54
C ALA A 437 -7.59 -12.35 30.39
N ASP A 438 -8.90 -12.49 30.63
CA ASP A 438 -9.94 -12.13 29.67
C ASP A 438 -10.13 -10.60 29.50
N ASN A 439 -9.63 -9.81 30.45
CA ASN A 439 -9.83 -8.37 30.50
C ASN A 439 -8.67 -7.57 29.89
N TYR A 440 -7.61 -8.23 29.44
CA TYR A 440 -6.50 -7.54 28.78
C TYR A 440 -5.79 -8.41 27.75
N GLU A 441 -5.19 -7.76 26.79
CA GLU A 441 -4.28 -8.32 25.80
C GLU A 441 -2.92 -7.64 26.00
N GLU A 442 -1.82 -8.38 26.13
CA GLU A 442 -0.49 -7.79 26.24
C GLU A 442 0.53 -8.44 25.31
N THR A 443 1.48 -7.63 24.87
CA THR A 443 2.63 -8.07 24.09
C THR A 443 3.90 -7.70 24.83
N ILE A 444 4.72 -8.71 25.15
CA ILE A 444 6.00 -8.54 25.83
C ILE A 444 7.08 -9.10 24.92
N SER A 445 8.06 -8.27 24.56
CA SER A 445 9.27 -8.74 23.93
C SER A 445 10.53 -8.14 24.55
N MET A 446 11.59 -8.91 24.61
CA MET A 446 12.84 -8.53 25.28
C MET A 446 14.03 -8.70 24.37
N THR A 447 14.73 -7.60 24.14
CA THR A 447 15.91 -7.58 23.26
C THR A 447 17.20 -7.51 24.09
N PRO A 448 18.15 -8.46 23.91
CA PRO A 448 19.41 -8.43 24.64
C PRO A 448 20.26 -7.22 24.24
N GLN A 449 20.97 -6.64 25.22
CA GLN A 449 21.86 -5.50 25.06
C GLN A 449 23.29 -5.85 25.51
N PRO A 450 24.35 -5.36 24.85
CA PRO A 450 24.31 -4.47 23.68
C PRO A 450 23.82 -5.14 22.42
N GLN A 451 23.27 -4.34 21.51
CA GLN A 451 22.90 -4.78 20.17
C GLN A 451 24.06 -4.63 19.19
N SER A 452 24.02 -5.47 18.15
CA SER A 452 24.98 -5.48 17.05
C SER A 452 24.24 -5.70 15.74
N ALA A 453 24.82 -5.26 14.64
CA ALA A 453 24.36 -5.54 13.28
C ALA A 453 25.59 -5.65 12.37
N MET A 454 25.49 -6.47 11.31
CA MET A 454 26.59 -6.69 10.37
C MET A 454 26.07 -6.78 8.94
N VAL A 455 26.87 -6.24 8.02
CA VAL A 455 26.70 -6.37 6.57
C VAL A 455 28.01 -6.92 6.02
N ILE A 456 27.94 -7.93 5.18
CA ILE A 456 29.08 -8.48 4.46
C ILE A 456 28.89 -8.17 2.98
N GLU A 457 29.87 -7.47 2.41
CA GLU A 457 29.88 -7.02 1.03
C GLU A 457 31.03 -7.66 0.26
N GLU A 458 30.76 -8.13 -0.95
CA GLU A 458 31.78 -8.65 -1.85
C GLU A 458 32.54 -7.48 -2.49
N GLN A 459 33.84 -7.38 -2.22
CA GLN A 459 34.66 -6.24 -2.59
C GLN A 459 34.67 -5.92 -4.09
N ASN A 460 34.64 -6.94 -4.94
CA ASN A 460 34.79 -6.77 -6.39
C ASN A 460 33.50 -6.31 -7.09
N THR A 461 32.34 -6.63 -6.51
CA THR A 461 31.01 -6.38 -7.11
C THR A 461 30.23 -5.30 -6.38
N GLY A 462 30.51 -5.08 -5.09
CA GLY A 462 29.70 -4.27 -4.21
C GLY A 462 28.40 -4.95 -3.77
N TYR A 463 28.24 -6.23 -4.04
CA TYR A 463 27.06 -6.98 -3.65
C TYR A 463 27.05 -7.31 -2.16
N VAL A 464 25.96 -7.00 -1.49
CA VAL A 464 25.72 -7.48 -0.13
C VAL A 464 25.39 -8.96 -0.18
N VAL A 465 26.26 -9.79 0.39
CA VAL A 465 26.14 -11.26 0.32
C VAL A 465 25.61 -11.89 1.61
N ALA A 466 25.67 -11.16 2.74
CA ALA A 466 25.05 -11.57 4.01
C ALA A 466 24.70 -10.34 4.86
N MET A 467 23.69 -10.47 5.70
CA MET A 467 23.25 -9.40 6.58
C MET A 467 22.56 -9.94 7.83
N ILE A 468 22.84 -9.31 8.98
CA ILE A 468 22.10 -9.49 10.21
C ILE A 468 21.81 -8.14 10.85
N GLY A 469 20.56 -7.88 11.20
CA GLY A 469 20.09 -6.57 11.67
C GLY A 469 19.98 -6.42 13.18
N GLY A 470 20.30 -7.46 13.94
CA GLY A 470 20.21 -7.41 15.39
C GLY A 470 20.67 -8.70 16.07
N ARG A 471 20.99 -8.60 17.34
CA ARG A 471 21.27 -9.73 18.23
C ARG A 471 19.96 -10.25 18.82
N GLY A 472 19.83 -11.57 18.93
CA GLY A 472 18.66 -12.28 19.43
C GLY A 472 17.73 -12.75 18.30
N ALA A 473 16.70 -13.49 18.66
CA ALA A 473 15.73 -13.99 17.70
C ALA A 473 14.99 -12.84 16.99
N LYS A 474 14.75 -12.99 15.70
CA LYS A 474 13.90 -12.09 14.94
C LYS A 474 12.44 -12.48 15.16
N GLU A 475 11.66 -11.61 15.78
CA GLU A 475 10.31 -11.90 16.26
C GLU A 475 9.19 -11.70 15.22
N GLY A 476 9.53 -11.14 14.04
CA GLY A 476 8.53 -10.88 13.00
C GLY A 476 9.13 -10.34 11.72
N ARG A 477 8.32 -10.26 10.68
CA ARG A 477 8.69 -9.66 9.39
C ARG A 477 8.82 -8.14 9.52
N ARG A 478 9.76 -7.56 8.77
CA ARG A 478 9.98 -6.10 8.66
C ARG A 478 10.17 -5.41 10.02
N THR A 479 10.80 -6.11 10.96
CA THR A 479 11.22 -5.53 12.23
C THR A 479 12.46 -4.65 12.05
N LEU A 480 12.85 -3.91 13.10
CA LEU A 480 13.97 -2.99 13.05
C LEU A 480 15.27 -3.67 12.59
N ASN A 481 15.67 -3.42 11.36
CA ASN A 481 16.96 -3.83 10.81
C ASN A 481 18.00 -2.74 11.10
N ARG A 482 18.88 -2.97 12.10
CA ARG A 482 19.89 -1.99 12.49
C ARG A 482 20.99 -1.84 11.45
N ALA A 483 21.19 -2.84 10.59
CA ALA A 483 22.17 -2.79 9.51
C ALA A 483 21.81 -1.71 8.46
N THR A 484 20.51 -1.51 8.21
CA THR A 484 20.01 -0.55 7.19
C THR A 484 19.44 0.73 7.79
N SER A 485 18.90 0.69 9.03
CA SER A 485 18.10 1.79 9.58
C SER A 485 18.74 2.52 10.75
N ALA A 486 19.72 1.91 11.47
CA ALA A 486 20.31 2.53 12.64
C ALA A 486 21.46 3.46 12.25
N LYS A 487 21.28 4.75 12.50
CA LYS A 487 22.33 5.74 12.31
C LYS A 487 23.26 5.77 13.51
N ARG A 488 24.58 5.60 13.28
CA ARG A 488 25.64 5.66 14.29
C ARG A 488 26.78 6.50 13.77
N LEU A 489 27.52 7.09 14.70
CA LEU A 489 28.77 7.81 14.35
C LEU A 489 29.81 6.78 13.86
N PRO A 490 30.34 6.94 12.65
CA PRO A 490 31.31 6.00 12.10
C PRO A 490 32.66 6.03 12.81
N GLY A 491 32.93 7.11 13.58
CA GLY A 491 34.19 7.28 14.26
C GLY A 491 35.38 7.25 13.31
N SER A 492 36.45 6.61 13.73
CA SER A 492 37.71 6.55 12.98
C SER A 492 37.67 5.74 11.70
N THR A 493 36.65 4.89 11.49
CA THR A 493 36.50 4.17 10.23
C THR A 493 36.25 5.12 9.06
N PHE A 494 35.65 6.28 9.33
CA PHE A 494 35.42 7.31 8.33
C PHE A 494 36.69 7.97 7.77
N LYS A 495 37.82 7.85 8.46
CA LYS A 495 39.12 8.36 7.96
C LYS A 495 39.50 7.74 6.61
N VAL A 496 39.19 6.46 6.43
CA VAL A 496 39.46 5.77 5.16
C VAL A 496 38.65 6.42 4.04
N VAL A 497 37.37 6.61 4.22
CA VAL A 497 36.46 7.16 3.21
C VAL A 497 36.72 8.66 2.97
N ALA A 498 36.88 9.44 4.06
CA ALA A 498 36.97 10.90 3.95
C ALA A 498 38.36 11.43 3.57
N SER A 499 39.41 10.68 3.88
CA SER A 499 40.79 11.18 3.74
C SER A 499 41.65 10.30 2.84
N TYR A 500 41.75 9.00 3.16
CA TYR A 500 42.73 8.15 2.48
C TYR A 500 42.27 7.67 1.11
N ALA A 501 41.00 7.27 0.94
CA ALA A 501 40.49 6.83 -0.35
C ALA A 501 40.60 7.96 -1.41
N PRO A 502 40.13 9.19 -1.16
CA PRO A 502 40.34 10.30 -2.10
C PRO A 502 41.82 10.61 -2.36
N ALA A 503 42.71 10.46 -1.34
CA ALA A 503 44.12 10.66 -1.53
C ALA A 503 44.75 9.65 -2.50
N LEU A 504 44.32 8.40 -2.40
CA LEU A 504 44.80 7.32 -3.28
C LEU A 504 44.21 7.41 -4.68
N ASP A 505 42.88 7.65 -4.77
CA ASP A 505 42.12 7.64 -6.03
C ASP A 505 42.40 8.89 -6.88
N SER A 506 42.27 10.10 -6.29
CA SER A 506 42.21 11.34 -7.07
C SER A 506 43.46 12.22 -6.93
N ALA A 507 44.26 12.06 -5.85
CA ALA A 507 45.45 12.91 -5.59
C ALA A 507 46.78 12.22 -5.90
N GLY A 508 46.78 11.08 -6.57
CA GLY A 508 48.00 10.35 -6.99
C GLY A 508 48.88 9.87 -5.84
N LYS A 509 48.29 9.70 -4.65
CA LYS A 509 49.02 9.19 -3.48
C LYS A 509 49.01 7.65 -3.49
N THR A 510 49.92 7.06 -2.70
CA THR A 510 49.97 5.61 -2.51
C THR A 510 50.01 5.29 -1.02
N LEU A 511 49.80 4.02 -0.65
CA LEU A 511 49.91 3.57 0.73
C LEU A 511 51.31 3.81 1.32
N ALA A 512 52.35 4.00 0.49
CA ALA A 512 53.70 4.34 0.88
C ALA A 512 53.94 5.86 1.05
N THR A 513 52.99 6.71 0.60
CA THR A 513 53.09 8.18 0.79
C THR A 513 53.20 8.51 2.28
N VAL A 514 54.17 9.35 2.61
CA VAL A 514 54.50 9.69 3.99
C VAL A 514 54.02 11.08 4.38
N TYR A 515 53.62 11.21 5.65
CA TYR A 515 53.28 12.46 6.32
C TYR A 515 53.96 12.49 7.69
N ASN A 516 54.13 13.69 8.24
CA ASN A 516 54.76 13.84 9.56
C ASN A 516 53.67 13.87 10.66
N ASP A 517 53.74 12.92 11.57
CA ASP A 517 52.97 12.93 12.81
C ASP A 517 53.64 13.88 13.81
N ALA A 518 53.24 15.14 13.76
CA ALA A 518 53.75 16.27 14.52
C ALA A 518 52.58 17.17 14.98
N PRO A 519 52.78 18.17 15.83
CA PRO A 519 51.71 19.09 16.22
C PRO A 519 50.97 19.66 15.01
N PHE A 520 49.66 19.50 15.01
CA PHE A 520 48.79 19.98 13.93
C PHE A 520 47.46 20.48 14.52
N ASN A 521 46.97 21.60 14.01
CA ASN A 521 45.68 22.17 14.42
C ASN A 521 44.70 22.22 13.26
N TYR A 522 43.40 22.08 13.55
CA TYR A 522 42.34 22.40 12.62
C TYR A 522 42.33 23.91 12.29
N ALA A 523 41.56 24.30 11.28
CA ALA A 523 41.45 25.69 10.84
C ALA A 523 40.94 26.66 11.93
N ASP A 524 40.20 26.17 12.91
CA ASP A 524 39.69 26.92 14.06
C ASP A 524 40.70 27.03 15.21
N GLY A 525 41.91 26.50 15.02
CA GLY A 525 42.99 26.49 16.03
C GLY A 525 42.93 25.31 17.02
N THR A 526 41.89 24.46 16.94
CA THR A 526 41.75 23.28 17.81
C THR A 526 42.86 22.25 17.51
N PRO A 527 43.64 21.80 18.51
CA PRO A 527 44.73 20.85 18.28
C PRO A 527 44.16 19.45 17.96
N VAL A 528 44.66 18.82 16.91
CA VAL A 528 44.42 17.43 16.59
C VAL A 528 45.27 16.54 17.49
N ARG A 529 44.63 15.59 18.17
CA ARG A 529 45.31 14.66 19.09
C ARG A 529 45.14 13.22 18.61
N ASN A 530 46.22 12.46 18.71
CA ASN A 530 46.14 11.00 18.54
C ASN A 530 45.58 10.33 19.82
N TRP A 531 45.27 9.05 19.74
CA TRP A 531 44.74 8.27 20.87
C TRP A 531 45.80 7.99 21.95
N TYR A 532 47.08 7.96 21.58
CA TYR A 532 48.17 7.82 22.53
C TYR A 532 48.51 9.16 23.21
N LYS A 533 48.97 9.07 24.47
CA LYS A 533 49.03 10.23 25.37
C LYS A 533 50.35 11.02 25.30
N THR A 534 51.41 10.44 24.78
CA THR A 534 52.76 11.05 24.86
C THR A 534 53.46 11.10 23.50
N GLY A 535 53.93 12.30 23.14
CA GLY A 535 54.79 12.52 21.98
C GLY A 535 54.09 12.42 20.62
N TYR A 536 54.92 12.34 19.60
CA TYR A 536 54.54 12.18 18.20
C TYR A 536 55.44 11.10 17.59
N ARG A 537 54.98 10.42 16.54
CA ARG A 537 55.67 9.30 15.91
C ARG A 537 56.55 9.70 14.72
N GLY A 538 56.57 11.01 14.36
CA GLY A 538 57.33 11.49 13.21
C GLY A 538 56.80 10.99 11.86
N ILE A 539 57.72 10.68 10.96
CA ILE A 539 57.34 10.25 9.60
C ILE A 539 56.62 8.91 9.63
N GLN A 540 55.38 8.92 9.13
CA GLN A 540 54.51 7.75 9.03
C GLN A 540 53.92 7.67 7.61
N ASN A 541 53.81 6.48 7.05
CA ASN A 541 53.12 6.29 5.77
C ASN A 541 51.61 6.08 5.95
N ILE A 542 50.84 6.22 4.88
CA ILE A 542 49.37 6.05 4.91
C ILE A 542 48.99 4.67 5.44
N ARG A 543 49.71 3.59 5.07
CA ARG A 543 49.44 2.23 5.56
C ARG A 543 49.53 2.14 7.09
N SER A 544 50.60 2.67 7.68
CA SER A 544 50.75 2.69 9.15
C SER A 544 49.71 3.59 9.81
N ALA A 545 49.35 4.70 9.17
CA ALA A 545 48.37 5.62 9.68
C ALA A 545 46.94 5.01 9.70
N ILE A 546 46.57 4.19 8.71
CA ILE A 546 45.31 3.42 8.69
C ILE A 546 45.34 2.35 9.79
N ARG A 547 46.42 1.52 9.83
CA ARG A 547 46.56 0.45 10.81
C ARG A 547 46.46 0.96 12.25
N ASP A 548 47.16 2.06 12.55
CA ASP A 548 47.26 2.61 13.90
C ASP A 548 46.25 3.74 14.16
N SER A 549 45.33 3.97 13.21
CA SER A 549 44.28 4.99 13.32
C SER A 549 44.75 6.38 13.72
N LEU A 550 45.82 6.87 13.09
CA LEU A 550 46.44 8.16 13.43
C LEU A 550 45.56 9.34 13.01
N ASN A 551 45.12 10.17 13.98
CA ASN A 551 44.25 11.30 13.73
C ASN A 551 44.97 12.43 12.98
N ILE A 552 46.22 12.72 13.38
CA ILE A 552 47.02 13.80 12.78
C ILE A 552 47.27 13.51 11.30
N ILE A 553 47.73 12.31 10.98
CA ILE A 553 47.98 11.93 9.57
C ILE A 553 46.73 12.01 8.72
N ALA A 554 45.57 11.58 9.25
CA ALA A 554 44.30 11.70 8.56
C ALA A 554 43.92 13.16 8.29
N ALA A 555 44.09 14.04 9.28
CA ALA A 555 43.79 15.46 9.15
C ALA A 555 44.77 16.17 8.17
N VAL A 556 46.07 15.85 8.22
CA VAL A 556 47.08 16.39 7.29
C VAL A 556 46.78 15.91 5.86
N SER A 557 46.51 14.62 5.67
CA SER A 557 46.16 14.07 4.36
C SER A 557 44.93 14.74 3.76
N TYR A 558 43.86 14.93 4.56
CA TYR A 558 42.63 15.62 4.13
C TYR A 558 42.86 17.08 3.72
N THR A 559 43.73 17.80 4.51
CA THR A 559 44.05 19.20 4.23
C THR A 559 44.78 19.37 2.89
N HIS A 560 45.65 18.41 2.56
CA HIS A 560 46.37 18.42 1.27
C HIS A 560 45.45 18.07 0.07
N LEU A 561 44.36 17.37 0.28
CA LEU A 561 43.35 17.13 -0.77
C LEU A 561 42.60 18.39 -1.17
N ARG A 562 42.35 19.31 -0.22
CA ARG A 562 41.66 20.59 -0.49
C ARG A 562 42.54 21.61 -1.22
N ALA A 563 43.85 21.39 -1.28
CA ALA A 563 44.79 22.31 -1.94
C ALA A 563 44.99 21.99 -3.44
N HIS A 564 44.35 20.97 -3.95
CA HIS A 564 44.28 20.59 -5.35
C HIS A 564 42.82 20.66 -5.82
#